data_7eb461b12cc78fd13a5e4455d7de21e0
#
_entry.id   7eb461b12cc78fd13a5e4455d7de21e0
#
_cell.length_a   1.000
_cell.length_b   1.000
_cell.length_c   1.000
_cell.angle_alpha   90.00
_cell.angle_beta   90.00
_cell.angle_gamma   90.00
#
_symmetry.space_group_name_H-M   'P 1'
#
loop_
_entity.id
_entity.type
_entity.pdbx_description
1 polymer ?
#
loop_
_entity_poly.entity_id
_entity_poly.type
_entity_poly.pdbx_seq_one_letter_code
_entity_poly.pdbx_strand_id
1 'polypeptide(L)'
;SELTALIQTDMIFDRLEKMRDVFVFACFTGLAHCDVAGLTKENIITDEAGQVWLKTHRQKTSEVVDIPLLEIPQLIIKKYQGMKELNGKLLPTLTNSCSNLYLKEVAVRCGINKTLTFHMARHTFATTVTLSNGVPMESVAKMLGHRNIRTTQIYAKVIKDKLAEDMNNLATRICGDYSIQTSNIAI
;
A
#
# COMPACT_ATOMS: atom_id res chain seq x y z
N SER A 1 6.19 -13.68 -0.45
CA SER A 1 6.51 -12.48 0.37
C SER A 1 5.69 -12.49 1.67
N GLU A 2 6.10 -11.71 2.67
CA GLU A 2 5.32 -11.56 3.93
C GLU A 2 3.91 -11.03 3.67
N LEU A 3 3.76 -10.10 2.72
CA LEU A 3 2.44 -9.59 2.32
C LEU A 3 1.56 -10.71 1.72
N THR A 4 2.14 -11.61 0.94
CA THR A 4 1.45 -12.80 0.42
C THR A 4 1.00 -13.71 1.55
N ALA A 5 1.86 -13.95 2.55
CA ALA A 5 1.51 -14.76 3.72
C ALA A 5 0.34 -14.14 4.50
N LEU A 6 0.35 -12.82 4.72
CA LEU A 6 -0.76 -12.10 5.36
C LEU A 6 -2.10 -12.29 4.62
N ILE A 7 -2.08 -12.23 3.29
CA ILE A 7 -3.30 -12.35 2.47
C ILE A 7 -3.82 -13.78 2.44
N GLN A 8 -2.93 -14.78 2.36
CA GLN A 8 -3.30 -16.17 2.10
C GLN A 8 -3.50 -17.01 3.35
N THR A 9 -3.03 -16.56 4.53
CA THR A 9 -3.17 -17.34 5.75
C THR A 9 -4.57 -17.20 6.34
N ASP A 10 -5.22 -18.34 6.57
CA ASP A 10 -6.52 -18.38 7.25
C ASP A 10 -6.37 -18.03 8.74
N MET A 11 -7.27 -17.17 9.21
CA MET A 11 -7.34 -16.78 10.61
C MET A 11 -8.42 -17.60 11.33
N ILE A 12 -8.05 -18.26 12.44
CA ILE A 12 -8.99 -19.08 13.23
C ILE A 12 -10.01 -18.20 13.97
N PHE A 13 -9.58 -17.00 14.36
CA PHE A 13 -10.40 -16.08 15.16
C PHE A 13 -10.83 -14.89 14.33
N ASP A 14 -12.12 -14.58 14.31
CA ASP A 14 -12.71 -13.42 13.62
C ASP A 14 -12.01 -12.09 13.97
N ARG A 15 -11.61 -11.90 15.26
CA ARG A 15 -10.86 -10.71 15.68
C ARG A 15 -9.52 -10.55 14.98
N LEU A 16 -8.81 -11.67 14.70
CA LEU A 16 -7.52 -11.63 13.99
C LEU A 16 -7.73 -11.45 12.49
N GLU A 17 -8.77 -12.06 11.93
CA GLU A 17 -9.15 -11.87 10.54
C GLU A 17 -9.49 -10.41 10.25
N LYS A 18 -10.35 -9.80 11.07
CA LYS A 18 -10.66 -8.37 10.98
C LYS A 18 -9.41 -7.50 11.08
N MET A 19 -8.50 -7.80 12.01
CA MET A 19 -7.26 -7.03 12.17
C MET A 19 -6.31 -7.21 10.98
N ARG A 20 -6.14 -8.45 10.47
CA ARG A 20 -5.36 -8.76 9.27
C ARG A 20 -5.90 -7.98 8.07
N ASP A 21 -7.22 -7.99 7.85
CA ASP A 21 -7.85 -7.32 6.72
C ASP A 21 -7.68 -5.80 6.79
N VAL A 22 -7.85 -5.18 7.95
CA VAL A 22 -7.61 -3.74 8.16
C VAL A 22 -6.13 -3.39 7.92
N PHE A 23 -5.20 -4.25 8.35
CA PHE A 23 -3.78 -4.06 8.11
C PHE A 23 -3.41 -4.21 6.63
N VAL A 24 -3.94 -5.24 5.96
CA VAL A 24 -3.75 -5.45 4.52
C VAL A 24 -4.34 -4.27 3.73
N PHE A 25 -5.53 -3.80 4.08
CA PHE A 25 -6.10 -2.59 3.48
C PHE A 25 -5.13 -1.39 3.61
N ALA A 26 -4.55 -1.19 4.78
CA ALA A 26 -3.56 -0.13 4.99
C ALA A 26 -2.26 -0.36 4.19
N CYS A 27 -1.84 -1.63 3.95
CA CYS A 27 -0.71 -1.97 3.09
C CYS A 27 -0.94 -1.60 1.61
N PHE A 28 -2.19 -1.52 1.17
CA PHE A 28 -2.55 -1.18 -0.21
C PHE A 28 -3.03 0.26 -0.39
N THR A 29 -3.18 1.02 0.69
CA THR A 29 -3.62 2.43 0.65
C THR A 29 -2.59 3.40 1.24
N GLY A 30 -1.66 2.90 2.05
CA GLY A 30 -0.65 3.73 2.72
C GLY A 30 -1.23 4.63 3.82
N LEU A 31 -2.49 4.48 4.21
CA LEU A 31 -3.11 5.28 5.24
C LEU A 31 -2.56 4.96 6.63
N ALA A 32 -2.48 5.97 7.49
CA ALA A 32 -2.17 5.77 8.89
C ALA A 32 -3.38 5.18 9.64
N HIS A 33 -3.15 4.60 10.82
CA HIS A 33 -4.20 3.97 11.63
C HIS A 33 -5.39 4.92 11.88
N CYS A 34 -5.12 6.16 12.30
CA CYS A 34 -6.17 7.14 12.57
C CYS A 34 -6.98 7.48 11.32
N ASP A 35 -6.32 7.58 10.16
CA ASP A 35 -6.98 7.89 8.90
C ASP A 35 -7.90 6.72 8.51
N VAL A 36 -7.44 5.45 8.60
CA VAL A 36 -8.27 4.26 8.36
C VAL A 36 -9.46 4.20 9.31
N ALA A 37 -9.25 4.46 10.60
CA ALA A 37 -10.31 4.44 11.62
C ALA A 37 -11.37 5.55 11.40
N GLY A 38 -11.03 6.59 10.66
CA GLY A 38 -11.94 7.69 10.29
C GLY A 38 -12.79 7.42 9.06
N LEU A 39 -12.47 6.42 8.24
CA LEU A 39 -13.13 6.20 6.95
C LEU A 39 -14.59 5.79 7.09
N THR A 40 -15.40 6.31 6.18
CA THR A 40 -16.81 5.97 5.98
C THR A 40 -17.03 5.64 4.50
N LYS A 41 -18.24 5.23 4.13
CA LYS A 41 -18.58 4.95 2.72
C LYS A 41 -18.46 6.18 1.81
N GLU A 42 -18.64 7.38 2.34
CA GLU A 42 -18.55 8.65 1.62
C GLU A 42 -17.11 8.93 1.10
N ASN A 43 -16.10 8.27 1.68
CA ASN A 43 -14.73 8.36 1.21
C ASN A 43 -14.46 7.55 -0.07
N ILE A 44 -15.39 6.70 -0.50
CA ILE A 44 -15.26 5.85 -1.68
C ILE A 44 -16.07 6.46 -2.82
N ILE A 45 -15.39 6.82 -3.90
CA ILE A 45 -15.99 7.49 -5.06
C ILE A 45 -15.59 6.71 -6.31
N THR A 46 -16.54 6.51 -7.21
CA THR A 46 -16.27 5.96 -8.55
C THR A 46 -16.33 7.11 -9.56
N ASP A 47 -15.29 7.25 -10.38
CA ASP A 47 -15.25 8.26 -11.43
C ASP A 47 -16.03 7.82 -12.70
N GLU A 48 -16.12 8.70 -13.69
CA GLU A 48 -16.81 8.45 -14.95
C GLU A 48 -16.18 7.29 -15.76
N ALA A 49 -14.91 7.01 -15.56
CA ALA A 49 -14.20 5.90 -16.19
C ALA A 49 -14.38 4.55 -15.46
N GLY A 50 -15.13 4.54 -14.33
CA GLY A 50 -15.34 3.36 -13.51
C GLY A 50 -14.21 3.05 -12.53
N GLN A 51 -13.19 3.91 -12.43
CA GLN A 51 -12.12 3.76 -11.46
C GLN A 51 -12.62 4.12 -10.05
N VAL A 52 -12.38 3.24 -9.10
CA VAL A 52 -12.73 3.46 -7.69
C VAL A 52 -11.59 4.20 -6.99
N TRP A 53 -11.95 5.27 -6.31
CA TRP A 53 -11.02 6.15 -5.57
C TRP A 53 -11.38 6.17 -4.09
N LEU A 54 -10.35 6.22 -3.26
CA LEU A 54 -10.48 6.60 -1.86
C LEU A 54 -10.03 8.05 -1.71
N LYS A 55 -10.94 8.93 -1.28
CA LYS A 55 -10.69 10.35 -1.05
C LYS A 55 -10.85 10.69 0.43
N THR A 56 -9.82 11.25 1.02
CA THR A 56 -9.81 11.61 2.45
C THR A 56 -8.83 12.75 2.73
N HIS A 57 -8.78 13.16 3.98
CA HIS A 57 -7.79 14.11 4.48
C HIS A 57 -6.94 13.43 5.55
N ARG A 58 -5.65 13.67 5.54
CA ARG A 58 -4.79 13.21 6.62
C ARG A 58 -5.10 13.96 7.92
N GLN A 59 -5.43 13.23 8.98
CA GLN A 59 -5.71 13.86 10.29
C GLN A 59 -4.53 14.68 10.82
N LYS A 60 -3.29 14.23 10.58
CA LYS A 60 -2.09 14.92 11.09
C LYS A 60 -1.71 16.21 10.34
N THR A 61 -2.00 16.30 9.05
CA THR A 61 -1.49 17.39 8.18
C THR A 61 -2.58 18.13 7.43
N SER A 62 -3.82 17.66 7.50
CA SER A 62 -4.98 18.13 6.72
C SER A 62 -4.78 18.09 5.20
N GLU A 63 -3.74 17.38 4.73
CA GLU A 63 -3.51 17.20 3.30
C GLU A 63 -4.58 16.29 2.69
N VAL A 64 -5.06 16.68 1.52
CA VAL A 64 -5.96 15.86 0.69
C VAL A 64 -5.18 14.64 0.20
N VAL A 65 -5.81 13.49 0.27
CA VAL A 65 -5.26 12.21 -0.20
C VAL A 65 -6.27 11.54 -1.11
N ASP A 66 -5.89 11.35 -2.35
CA ASP A 66 -6.64 10.65 -3.39
C ASP A 66 -5.85 9.39 -3.79
N ILE A 67 -6.43 8.22 -3.54
CA ILE A 67 -5.79 6.92 -3.80
C ILE A 67 -6.68 6.11 -4.74
N PRO A 68 -6.21 5.76 -5.95
CA PRO A 68 -6.91 4.80 -6.78
C PRO A 68 -6.87 3.43 -6.09
N LEU A 69 -8.04 2.84 -5.83
CA LEU A 69 -8.11 1.56 -5.14
C LEU A 69 -7.83 0.40 -6.10
N LEU A 70 -6.85 -0.41 -5.72
CA LEU A 70 -6.58 -1.70 -6.32
C LEU A 70 -7.68 -2.71 -5.92
N GLU A 71 -7.69 -3.89 -6.53
CA GLU A 71 -8.71 -4.93 -6.30
C GLU A 71 -8.78 -5.39 -4.84
N ILE A 72 -7.63 -5.65 -4.20
CA ILE A 72 -7.58 -6.19 -2.83
C ILE A 72 -8.29 -5.27 -1.82
N PRO A 73 -8.01 -3.96 -1.71
CA PRO A 73 -8.75 -3.08 -0.83
C PRO A 73 -10.24 -2.98 -1.17
N GLN A 74 -10.63 -3.08 -2.45
CA GLN A 74 -12.05 -3.10 -2.84
C GLN A 74 -12.76 -4.37 -2.33
N LEU A 75 -12.11 -5.54 -2.44
CA LEU A 75 -12.64 -6.81 -1.91
C LEU A 75 -12.79 -6.75 -0.39
N ILE A 76 -11.83 -6.15 0.32
CA ILE A 76 -11.92 -5.96 1.78
C ILE A 76 -13.10 -5.05 2.13
N ILE A 77 -13.29 -3.93 1.45
CA ILE A 77 -14.44 -3.05 1.66
C ILE A 77 -15.75 -3.82 1.45
N LYS A 78 -15.85 -4.56 0.34
CA LYS A 78 -17.04 -5.35 0.02
C LYS A 78 -17.35 -6.40 1.09
N LYS A 79 -16.33 -7.04 1.66
CA LYS A 79 -16.49 -8.03 2.74
C LYS A 79 -17.17 -7.45 3.98
N TYR A 80 -16.87 -6.21 4.33
CA TYR A 80 -17.40 -5.54 5.51
C TYR A 80 -18.63 -4.67 5.25
N GLN A 81 -19.02 -4.53 3.99
CA GLN A 81 -20.16 -3.70 3.59
C GLN A 81 -21.46 -4.20 4.23
N GLY A 82 -22.21 -3.30 4.86
CA GLY A 82 -23.51 -3.59 5.45
C GLY A 82 -23.46 -4.18 6.86
N MET A 83 -22.29 -4.40 7.44
CA MET A 83 -22.16 -4.83 8.84
C MET A 83 -22.61 -3.70 9.79
N LYS A 84 -23.68 -3.97 10.56
CA LYS A 84 -24.27 -2.98 11.50
C LYS A 84 -23.31 -2.58 12.63
N GLU A 85 -22.44 -3.49 13.04
CA GLU A 85 -21.46 -3.29 14.12
C GLU A 85 -20.44 -2.19 13.80
N LEU A 86 -20.29 -1.81 12.52
CA LEU A 86 -19.35 -0.78 12.11
C LEU A 86 -19.82 0.64 12.43
N ASN A 87 -21.09 0.85 12.80
CA ASN A 87 -21.64 2.16 13.16
C ASN A 87 -21.29 3.27 12.15
N GLY A 88 -21.42 2.97 10.85
CA GLY A 88 -21.10 3.90 9.74
C GLY A 88 -19.64 3.96 9.34
N LYS A 89 -18.74 3.26 10.03
CA LYS A 89 -17.34 3.13 9.60
C LYS A 89 -17.20 2.19 8.40
N LEU A 90 -16.16 2.41 7.61
CA LEU A 90 -15.87 1.57 6.44
C LEU A 90 -15.32 0.20 6.82
N LEU A 91 -14.51 0.11 7.87
CA LEU A 91 -13.79 -1.09 8.30
C LEU A 91 -13.86 -1.29 9.83
N PRO A 92 -13.72 -2.53 10.32
CA PRO A 92 -13.74 -2.87 11.74
C PRO A 92 -12.43 -2.50 12.45
N THR A 93 -12.21 -1.22 12.68
CA THR A 93 -11.00 -0.72 13.33
C THR A 93 -11.12 -0.74 14.85
N LEU A 94 -10.01 -1.05 15.51
CA LEU A 94 -9.82 -0.98 16.96
C LEU A 94 -8.96 0.23 17.33
N THR A 95 -8.65 0.42 18.61
CA THR A 95 -7.64 1.39 19.01
C THR A 95 -6.26 1.00 18.46
N ASN A 96 -5.37 1.98 18.26
CA ASN A 96 -4.03 1.69 17.72
C ASN A 96 -3.23 0.71 18.60
N SER A 97 -3.35 0.83 19.93
CA SER A 97 -2.69 -0.09 20.86
C SER A 97 -3.21 -1.52 20.73
N CYS A 98 -4.53 -1.70 20.65
CA CYS A 98 -5.16 -3.00 20.47
C CYS A 98 -4.82 -3.60 19.09
N SER A 99 -4.81 -2.77 18.04
CA SER A 99 -4.39 -3.17 16.69
C SER A 99 -2.97 -3.71 16.69
N ASN A 100 -2.03 -3.01 17.33
CA ASN A 100 -0.64 -3.46 17.43
C ASN A 100 -0.48 -4.74 18.27
N LEU A 101 -1.34 -4.96 19.27
CA LEU A 101 -1.35 -6.20 20.03
C LEU A 101 -1.77 -7.38 19.15
N TYR A 102 -2.89 -7.25 18.43
CA TYR A 102 -3.38 -8.33 17.56
C TYR A 102 -2.47 -8.56 16.34
N LEU A 103 -1.79 -7.53 15.84
CA LEU A 103 -0.81 -7.71 14.76
C LEU A 103 0.36 -8.61 15.15
N LYS A 104 0.73 -8.69 16.43
CA LYS A 104 1.74 -9.66 16.89
C LYS A 104 1.22 -11.09 16.76
N GLU A 105 -0.04 -11.35 17.13
CA GLU A 105 -0.67 -12.67 16.96
C GLU A 105 -0.81 -13.04 15.48
N VAL A 106 -1.23 -12.07 14.64
CA VAL A 106 -1.30 -12.22 13.17
C VAL A 106 0.07 -12.57 12.59
N ALA A 107 1.14 -11.89 13.02
CA ALA A 107 2.51 -12.17 12.55
C ALA A 107 2.92 -13.61 12.85
N VAL A 108 2.72 -14.07 14.09
CA VAL A 108 3.01 -15.46 14.49
C VAL A 108 2.22 -16.44 13.63
N ARG A 109 0.94 -16.20 13.41
CA ARG A 109 0.07 -17.08 12.61
C ARG A 109 0.52 -17.16 11.15
N CYS A 110 1.03 -16.06 10.59
CA CYS A 110 1.54 -15.99 9.22
C CYS A 110 3.00 -16.45 9.08
N GLY A 111 3.66 -16.91 10.15
CA GLY A 111 5.08 -17.27 10.13
C GLY A 111 6.01 -16.08 9.88
N ILE A 112 5.58 -14.86 10.23
CA ILE A 112 6.37 -13.63 10.05
C ILE A 112 7.25 -13.41 11.29
N ASN A 113 8.54 -13.50 11.10
CA ASN A 113 9.54 -13.50 12.18
C ASN A 113 10.00 -12.07 12.58
N LYS A 114 9.05 -11.14 12.65
CA LYS A 114 9.27 -9.77 13.12
C LYS A 114 8.03 -9.21 13.80
N THR A 115 8.22 -8.23 14.69
CA THR A 115 7.09 -7.54 15.34
C THR A 115 6.39 -6.63 14.33
N LEU A 116 5.16 -6.99 13.94
CA LEU A 116 4.34 -6.12 13.12
C LEU A 116 3.75 -4.98 13.95
N THR A 117 3.79 -3.77 13.39
CA THR A 117 3.09 -2.59 13.89
C THR A 117 2.27 -1.98 12.77
N PHE A 118 1.18 -1.29 13.10
CA PHE A 118 0.31 -0.71 12.08
C PHE A 118 1.04 0.26 11.15
N HIS A 119 2.05 0.98 11.68
CA HIS A 119 2.86 1.90 10.87
C HIS A 119 3.62 1.20 9.72
N MET A 120 3.94 -0.08 9.87
CA MET A 120 4.62 -0.85 8.82
C MET A 120 3.76 -1.04 7.56
N ALA A 121 2.44 -0.97 7.68
CA ALA A 121 1.55 -1.01 6.52
C ALA A 121 1.86 0.14 5.53
N ARG A 122 2.07 1.34 6.05
CA ARG A 122 2.44 2.51 5.25
C ARG A 122 3.82 2.36 4.59
N HIS A 123 4.76 1.73 5.29
CA HIS A 123 6.07 1.36 4.75
C HIS A 123 5.92 0.35 3.61
N THR A 124 5.11 -0.69 3.80
CA THR A 124 4.81 -1.72 2.80
C THR A 124 4.17 -1.12 1.56
N PHE A 125 3.21 -0.19 1.73
CA PHE A 125 2.62 0.54 0.61
C PHE A 125 3.69 1.28 -0.20
N ALA A 126 4.48 2.12 0.47
CA ALA A 126 5.50 2.93 -0.22
C ALA A 126 6.56 2.09 -0.92
N THR A 127 7.01 0.99 -0.30
CA THR A 127 8.10 0.16 -0.85
C THR A 127 7.56 -0.95 -1.75
N THR A 128 6.92 -1.95 -1.14
CA THR A 128 6.56 -3.22 -1.80
C THR A 128 5.43 -3.05 -2.81
N VAL A 129 4.41 -2.24 -2.47
CA VAL A 129 3.21 -2.11 -3.33
C VAL A 129 3.43 -1.09 -4.44
N THR A 130 4.16 0.01 -4.19
CA THR A 130 4.29 1.10 -5.16
C THR A 130 5.68 1.23 -5.78
N LEU A 131 6.70 1.65 -5.05
CA LEU A 131 8.03 1.95 -5.61
C LEU A 131 8.69 0.74 -6.28
N SER A 132 8.60 -0.46 -5.69
CA SER A 132 9.14 -1.69 -6.30
C SER A 132 8.42 -2.08 -7.60
N ASN A 133 7.21 -1.56 -7.81
CA ASN A 133 6.43 -1.79 -9.03
C ASN A 133 6.47 -0.59 -10.00
N GLY A 134 7.42 0.32 -9.85
CA GLY A 134 7.67 1.41 -10.81
C GLY A 134 6.76 2.62 -10.65
N VAL A 135 5.99 2.73 -9.58
CA VAL A 135 5.21 3.95 -9.32
C VAL A 135 6.18 5.09 -8.97
N PRO A 136 6.11 6.25 -9.66
CA PRO A 136 6.99 7.38 -9.39
C PRO A 136 6.91 7.88 -7.94
N MET A 137 8.03 8.31 -7.38
CA MET A 137 8.11 8.79 -5.99
C MET A 137 7.16 9.97 -5.72
N GLU A 138 6.96 10.83 -6.69
CA GLU A 138 6.04 11.97 -6.63
C GLU A 138 4.60 11.52 -6.45
N SER A 139 4.19 10.49 -7.18
CA SER A 139 2.85 9.89 -7.06
C SER A 139 2.68 9.23 -5.70
N VAL A 140 3.69 8.51 -5.22
CA VAL A 140 3.69 7.90 -3.89
C VAL A 140 3.61 8.98 -2.80
N ALA A 141 4.35 10.08 -2.92
CA ALA A 141 4.31 11.20 -2.00
C ALA A 141 2.90 11.81 -1.89
N LYS A 142 2.21 12.00 -3.03
CA LYS A 142 0.81 12.47 -3.08
C LYS A 142 -0.15 11.50 -2.38
N MET A 143 -0.10 10.22 -2.74
CA MET A 143 -0.96 9.19 -2.12
C MET A 143 -0.70 9.06 -0.61
N LEU A 144 0.52 9.28 -0.17
CA LEU A 144 0.88 9.31 1.24
C LEU A 144 0.49 10.64 1.93
N GLY A 145 0.10 11.68 1.22
CA GLY A 145 -0.18 13.00 1.78
C GLY A 145 1.06 13.64 2.44
N HIS A 146 2.21 13.51 1.80
CA HIS A 146 3.44 14.17 2.23
C HIS A 146 3.52 15.57 1.61
N ARG A 147 3.57 16.62 2.44
CA ARG A 147 3.80 18.01 1.98
C ARG A 147 5.15 18.19 1.29
N ASN A 148 6.15 17.44 1.73
CA ASN A 148 7.49 17.51 1.21
C ASN A 148 7.94 16.12 0.73
N ILE A 149 8.37 16.04 -0.51
CA ILE A 149 8.87 14.81 -1.12
C ILE A 149 10.06 14.21 -0.36
N ARG A 150 10.85 15.05 0.34
CA ARG A 150 11.95 14.58 1.19
C ARG A 150 11.49 13.56 2.23
N THR A 151 10.24 13.66 2.70
CA THR A 151 9.66 12.66 3.62
C THR A 151 9.50 11.30 2.94
N THR A 152 9.32 11.26 1.62
CA THR A 152 9.21 10.02 0.83
C THR A 152 10.60 9.47 0.47
N GLN A 153 11.64 10.32 0.46
CA GLN A 153 13.01 9.91 0.14
C GLN A 153 13.62 8.91 1.11
N ILE A 154 13.04 8.72 2.30
CA ILE A 154 13.43 7.62 3.21
C ILE A 154 13.30 6.25 2.55
N TYR A 155 12.47 6.13 1.52
CA TYR A 155 12.27 4.92 0.72
C TYR A 155 13.21 4.83 -0.50
N ALA A 156 14.10 5.81 -0.71
CA ALA A 156 14.98 5.90 -1.89
C ALA A 156 15.92 4.68 -2.07
N LYS A 157 16.24 3.95 -0.98
CA LYS A 157 17.03 2.72 -1.05
C LYS A 157 16.39 1.69 -1.98
N VAL A 158 15.07 1.54 -1.92
CA VAL A 158 14.30 0.61 -2.80
C VAL A 158 14.46 0.97 -4.28
N ILE A 159 14.57 2.27 -4.59
CA ILE A 159 14.80 2.74 -5.97
C ILE A 159 16.19 2.37 -6.47
N LYS A 160 17.23 2.46 -5.61
CA LYS A 160 18.59 2.06 -6.00
C LYS A 160 18.68 0.58 -6.36
N ASP A 161 18.04 -0.28 -5.56
CA ASP A 161 18.04 -1.72 -5.80
C ASP A 161 17.35 -2.09 -7.13
N LYS A 162 16.43 -1.23 -7.59
CA LYS A 162 15.68 -1.40 -8.84
C LYS A 162 16.36 -0.77 -10.07
N LEU A 163 17.33 0.11 -9.89
CA LEU A 163 17.92 0.89 -10.99
C LEU A 163 18.49 0.01 -12.10
N ALA A 164 19.18 -1.07 -11.75
CA ALA A 164 19.77 -2.00 -12.72
C ALA A 164 18.67 -2.71 -13.53
N GLU A 165 17.59 -3.12 -12.88
CA GLU A 165 16.43 -3.76 -13.53
C GLU A 165 15.74 -2.78 -14.49
N ASP A 166 15.51 -1.55 -14.07
CA ASP A 166 14.90 -0.51 -14.89
C ASP A 166 15.74 -0.19 -16.12
N MET A 167 17.08 -0.12 -15.98
CA MET A 167 18.00 0.10 -17.11
C MET A 167 18.03 -1.10 -18.06
N ASN A 168 17.96 -2.34 -17.57
CA ASN A 168 17.85 -3.52 -18.41
C ASN A 168 16.53 -3.56 -19.18
N ASN A 169 15.42 -3.20 -18.54
CA ASN A 169 14.11 -3.08 -19.18
C ASN A 169 14.10 -1.99 -20.25
N LEU A 170 14.72 -0.84 -19.97
CA LEU A 170 14.90 0.23 -20.94
C LEU A 170 15.75 -0.26 -22.12
N ALA A 171 16.88 -0.89 -21.88
CA ALA A 171 17.74 -1.44 -22.92
C ALA A 171 16.96 -2.37 -23.86
N THR A 172 16.15 -3.27 -23.32
CA THR A 172 15.31 -4.18 -24.11
C THR A 172 14.31 -3.42 -25.00
N ARG A 173 13.74 -2.30 -24.52
CA ARG A 173 12.78 -1.50 -25.28
C ARG A 173 13.43 -0.72 -26.43
N ILE A 174 14.64 -0.20 -26.22
CA ILE A 174 15.33 0.66 -27.19
C ILE A 174 16.31 -0.08 -28.11
N CYS A 175 16.69 -1.32 -27.78
CA CYS A 175 17.64 -2.11 -28.63
C CYS A 175 17.17 -2.33 -30.07
N GLY A 176 15.86 -2.25 -30.33
CA GLY A 176 15.30 -2.30 -31.70
C GLY A 176 15.44 -1.00 -32.48
N ASP A 177 15.52 0.13 -31.77
CA ASP A 177 15.48 1.49 -32.36
C ASP A 177 16.87 2.06 -32.59
N TYR A 178 17.90 1.57 -31.87
CA TYR A 178 19.27 2.08 -31.91
C TYR A 178 20.26 0.95 -32.16
N SER A 179 20.73 0.79 -33.41
CA SER A 179 21.83 -0.11 -33.77
C SER A 179 23.10 0.70 -34.06
N ILE A 180 24.17 0.39 -33.35
CA ILE A 180 25.51 0.92 -33.67
C ILE A 180 26.17 -0.07 -34.63
N GLN A 181 26.59 0.39 -35.81
CA GLN A 181 27.45 -0.39 -36.66
C GLN A 181 28.84 -0.48 -36.02
N THR A 182 29.14 -1.64 -35.43
CA THR A 182 30.39 -1.88 -34.68
C THR A 182 31.62 -2.09 -35.58
N SER A 183 31.49 -2.00 -36.89
CA SER A 183 32.59 -2.23 -37.87
C SER A 183 33.75 -1.28 -37.74
N ASN A 184 33.73 -0.21 -36.93
CA ASN A 184 34.77 0.76 -36.74
C ASN A 184 35.24 0.95 -35.27
N ILE A 185 34.87 0.10 -34.35
CA ILE A 185 35.39 0.14 -32.98
C ILE A 185 36.47 -0.93 -32.85
N ALA A 186 37.71 -0.56 -33.22
CA ALA A 186 38.86 -1.36 -32.83
C ALA A 186 39.02 -1.27 -31.31
N ILE A 187 39.03 -2.40 -30.61
CA ILE A 187 39.38 -2.55 -29.20
C ILE A 187 40.91 -2.63 -29.11
#